data_50f5decbfb960050c17f25db5b627b3f
#
_entry.id   50f5decbfb960050c17f25db5b627b3f
#
_cell.length_a   1.000
_cell.length_b   1.000
_cell.length_c   1.000
_cell.angle_alpha   90.00
_cell.angle_beta   90.00
_cell.angle_gamma   90.00
#
_symmetry.space_group_name_H-M   'P 1'
#
loop_
_entity.id
_entity.type
_entity.pdbx_description
1 polymer ?
#
loop_
_entity_poly.entity_id
_entity_poly.type
_entity_poly.pdbx_seq_one_letter_code
_entity_poly.pdbx_strand_id
1 'polypeptide(L)'
;NLASAYRDIDNPSKSHKFIKKSIEIDPRSSNSFKVLGILNLDKGNFKKAIKYFKTSIKINPNNAEVYRLLGKIYLFKEKEILKIHNLLKENNNSENEQKHFYFTLGEAYEKYKEYELSSYYYKKGNSLAYKKGCFSVKKEIRYHELIKNLYYNLKSRKIILPKVEKKLIFIIGMPRSGSTLVEQILSFNKNLYTGGELDFIPKKIDNFLNLSIGKDLHLNIDSFEFLNNLRNNYLGYLDKITEKEIIVDKMPYNFKYLGIINLLFPEAKFIHVQRNYNDNCFSIYKNYFSDNSHGYSYKLSDTYNYFKLYKKQMEFWKNIIDSKIYDLHYEKLINDSRLEIKNLIKFCDFNWNDNYLLFYKNKRQVYTASSGQVRQKLYSTSINSWINFAKFFKV
;
A
#
# COMPACT_ATOMS: atom_id res chain seq x y z
N ASN A 1 8.88 -5.66 -19.90
CA ASN A 1 9.36 -4.37 -20.39
C ASN A 1 10.40 -3.81 -19.41
N LEU A 2 11.66 -3.62 -19.87
CA LEU A 2 12.79 -3.21 -19.02
C LEU A 2 12.51 -1.93 -18.22
N ALA A 3 11.82 -0.96 -18.82
CA ALA A 3 11.51 0.29 -18.15
C ALA A 3 10.60 0.09 -16.92
N SER A 4 9.60 -0.77 -17.02
CA SER A 4 8.74 -1.12 -15.87
C SER A 4 9.53 -1.89 -14.81
N ALA A 5 10.34 -2.88 -15.21
CA ALA A 5 11.18 -3.62 -14.28
C ALA A 5 12.16 -2.72 -13.51
N TYR A 6 12.79 -1.75 -14.20
CA TYR A 6 13.66 -0.77 -13.51
C TYR A 6 12.90 0.18 -12.59
N ARG A 7 11.64 0.50 -12.88
CA ARG A 7 10.79 1.25 -11.96
C ARG A 7 10.49 0.44 -10.69
N ASP A 8 10.17 -0.85 -10.88
CA ASP A 8 9.77 -1.73 -9.77
C ASP A 8 10.93 -2.04 -8.80
N ILE A 9 12.19 -1.92 -9.27
CA ILE A 9 13.38 -2.01 -8.42
C ILE A 9 13.93 -0.64 -8.01
N ASP A 10 13.08 0.40 -7.99
CA ASP A 10 13.39 1.78 -7.59
C ASP A 10 14.60 2.39 -8.31
N ASN A 11 14.75 2.09 -9.61
CA ASN A 11 15.77 2.72 -10.46
C ASN A 11 15.15 3.59 -11.56
N PRO A 12 14.61 4.76 -11.19
CA PRO A 12 13.88 5.63 -12.10
C PRO A 12 14.73 6.22 -13.21
N SER A 13 16.04 6.37 -12.99
CA SER A 13 16.97 6.90 -13.98
C SER A 13 17.11 5.92 -15.15
N LYS A 14 17.35 4.64 -14.85
CA LYS A 14 17.40 3.59 -15.88
C LYS A 14 16.03 3.40 -16.52
N SER A 15 14.95 3.38 -15.74
CA SER A 15 13.59 3.32 -16.26
C SER A 15 13.35 4.43 -17.29
N HIS A 16 13.73 5.67 -16.98
CA HIS A 16 13.56 6.81 -17.89
C HIS A 16 14.42 6.71 -19.16
N LYS A 17 15.65 6.19 -19.03
CA LYS A 17 16.55 5.95 -20.17
C LYS A 17 15.95 4.92 -21.14
N PHE A 18 15.44 3.79 -20.61
CA PHE A 18 14.88 2.74 -21.45
C PHE A 18 13.55 3.14 -22.10
N ILE A 19 12.72 3.95 -21.41
CA ILE A 19 11.48 4.42 -22.01
C ILE A 19 11.73 5.44 -23.13
N LYS A 20 12.74 6.30 -23.01
CA LYS A 20 13.15 7.19 -24.11
C LYS A 20 13.59 6.40 -25.34
N LYS A 21 14.46 5.41 -25.15
CA LYS A 21 14.84 4.49 -26.25
C LYS A 21 13.65 3.79 -26.89
N SER A 22 12.68 3.36 -26.09
CA SER A 22 11.46 2.71 -26.60
C SER A 22 10.64 3.65 -27.48
N ILE A 23 10.58 4.96 -27.15
CA ILE A 23 9.87 5.97 -27.95
C ILE A 23 10.66 6.34 -29.21
N GLU A 24 11.98 6.33 -29.16
CA GLU A 24 12.83 6.52 -30.34
C GLU A 24 12.64 5.41 -31.38
N ILE A 25 12.48 4.15 -30.90
CA ILE A 25 12.25 2.99 -31.77
C ILE A 25 10.81 2.98 -32.29
N ASP A 26 9.82 3.24 -31.42
CA ASP A 26 8.39 3.28 -31.77
C ASP A 26 7.71 4.52 -31.16
N PRO A 27 7.65 5.63 -31.90
CA PRO A 27 7.00 6.87 -31.46
C PRO A 27 5.49 6.73 -31.24
N ARG A 28 4.85 5.65 -31.71
CA ARG A 28 3.43 5.35 -31.52
C ARG A 28 3.17 4.26 -30.47
N SER A 29 4.15 3.94 -29.64
CA SER A 29 3.98 2.99 -28.54
C SER A 29 3.10 3.57 -27.42
N SER A 30 1.81 3.20 -27.40
CA SER A 30 0.88 3.58 -26.31
C SER A 30 1.42 3.16 -24.94
N ASN A 31 2.04 1.98 -24.85
CA ASN A 31 2.60 1.47 -23.59
C ASN A 31 3.78 2.33 -23.08
N SER A 32 4.59 2.87 -23.99
CA SER A 32 5.70 3.76 -23.63
C SER A 32 5.19 5.06 -22.99
N PHE A 33 4.13 5.63 -23.55
CA PHE A 33 3.48 6.80 -22.97
C PHE A 33 2.75 6.49 -21.66
N LYS A 34 2.15 5.30 -21.51
CA LYS A 34 1.62 4.84 -20.21
C LYS A 34 2.71 4.83 -19.14
N VAL A 35 3.88 4.23 -19.41
CA VAL A 35 4.98 4.16 -18.44
C VAL A 35 5.53 5.55 -18.12
N LEU A 36 5.67 6.47 -19.10
CA LEU A 36 6.02 7.86 -18.82
C LEU A 36 5.00 8.57 -17.94
N GLY A 37 3.71 8.29 -18.16
CA GLY A 37 2.63 8.79 -17.33
C GLY A 37 2.79 8.33 -15.88
N ILE A 38 3.06 7.04 -15.67
CA ILE A 38 3.27 6.44 -14.34
C ILE A 38 4.52 7.04 -13.66
N LEU A 39 5.66 7.12 -14.34
CA LEU A 39 6.88 7.72 -13.79
C LEU A 39 6.69 9.19 -13.36
N ASN A 40 5.88 9.94 -14.10
CA ASN A 40 5.55 11.31 -13.72
C ASN A 40 4.52 11.39 -12.59
N LEU A 41 3.58 10.44 -12.52
CA LEU A 41 2.64 10.29 -11.40
C LEU A 41 3.41 10.01 -10.09
N ASP A 42 4.33 9.05 -10.12
CA ASP A 42 5.17 8.67 -8.97
C ASP A 42 6.02 9.85 -8.46
N LYS A 43 6.45 10.73 -9.37
CA LYS A 43 7.18 11.99 -9.05
C LYS A 43 6.26 13.14 -8.64
N GLY A 44 4.92 12.99 -8.74
CA GLY A 44 3.95 14.07 -8.50
C GLY A 44 3.86 15.12 -9.60
N ASN A 45 4.40 14.87 -10.77
CA ASN A 45 4.32 15.75 -11.93
C ASN A 45 2.98 15.55 -12.65
N PHE A 46 1.86 15.86 -11.98
CA PHE A 46 0.51 15.55 -12.47
C PHE A 46 0.22 16.10 -13.86
N LYS A 47 0.63 17.35 -14.17
CA LYS A 47 0.43 17.93 -15.51
C LYS A 47 1.09 17.08 -16.61
N LYS A 48 2.32 16.61 -16.38
CA LYS A 48 3.03 15.73 -17.33
C LYS A 48 2.40 14.36 -17.39
N ALA A 49 2.02 13.77 -16.25
CA ALA A 49 1.35 12.48 -16.18
C ALA A 49 0.04 12.49 -16.99
N ILE A 50 -0.82 13.51 -16.80
CA ILE A 50 -2.07 13.69 -17.57
C ILE A 50 -1.78 13.79 -19.07
N LYS A 51 -0.77 14.58 -19.47
CA LYS A 51 -0.36 14.69 -20.88
C LYS A 51 -0.01 13.33 -21.48
N TYR A 52 0.85 12.57 -20.80
CA TYR A 52 1.30 11.27 -21.29
C TYR A 52 0.19 10.22 -21.29
N PHE A 53 -0.66 10.16 -20.27
CA PHE A 53 -1.82 9.29 -20.28
C PHE A 53 -2.80 9.63 -21.41
N LYS A 54 -3.08 10.91 -21.67
CA LYS A 54 -3.91 11.33 -22.80
C LYS A 54 -3.28 10.99 -24.17
N THR A 55 -1.97 11.11 -24.28
CA THR A 55 -1.25 10.64 -25.49
C THR A 55 -1.39 9.12 -25.65
N SER A 56 -1.21 8.35 -24.60
CA SER A 56 -1.40 6.89 -24.62
C SER A 56 -2.81 6.49 -25.06
N ILE A 57 -3.85 7.15 -24.53
CA ILE A 57 -5.25 6.93 -24.90
C ILE A 57 -5.54 7.36 -26.38
N LYS A 58 -4.87 8.40 -26.86
CA LYS A 58 -5.02 8.83 -28.27
C LYS A 58 -4.46 7.78 -29.22
N ILE A 59 -3.35 7.12 -28.87
CA ILE A 59 -2.70 6.07 -29.67
C ILE A 59 -3.49 4.77 -29.59
N ASN A 60 -3.87 4.34 -28.39
CA ASN A 60 -4.69 3.16 -28.15
C ASN A 60 -5.90 3.52 -27.27
N PRO A 61 -7.06 3.81 -27.88
CA PRO A 61 -8.27 4.18 -27.14
C PRO A 61 -8.82 3.08 -26.22
N ASN A 62 -8.48 1.82 -26.46
CA ASN A 62 -9.01 0.68 -25.70
C ASN A 62 -8.14 0.32 -24.48
N ASN A 63 -7.07 1.08 -24.20
CA ASN A 63 -6.22 0.82 -23.04
C ASN A 63 -6.91 1.23 -21.73
N ALA A 64 -7.79 0.37 -21.22
CA ALA A 64 -8.62 0.60 -20.04
C ALA A 64 -7.81 0.94 -18.77
N GLU A 65 -6.62 0.33 -18.61
CA GLU A 65 -5.74 0.63 -17.47
C GLU A 65 -5.33 2.11 -17.42
N VAL A 66 -5.08 2.72 -18.57
CA VAL A 66 -4.66 4.13 -18.65
C VAL A 66 -5.78 5.06 -18.24
N TYR A 67 -7.05 4.74 -18.56
CA TYR A 67 -8.19 5.52 -18.05
C TYR A 67 -8.27 5.46 -16.54
N ARG A 68 -8.06 4.29 -15.92
CA ARG A 68 -8.05 4.14 -14.46
C ARG A 68 -6.92 4.93 -13.81
N LEU A 69 -5.72 4.90 -14.38
CA LEU A 69 -4.58 5.68 -13.88
C LEU A 69 -4.82 7.19 -14.02
N LEU A 70 -5.36 7.61 -15.16
CA LEU A 70 -5.72 9.01 -15.41
C LEU A 70 -6.81 9.49 -14.44
N GLY A 71 -7.83 8.68 -14.21
CA GLY A 71 -8.96 8.98 -13.32
C GLY A 71 -8.52 9.37 -11.90
N LYS A 72 -7.43 8.81 -11.37
CA LYS A 72 -6.90 9.16 -10.05
C LYS A 72 -6.50 10.64 -9.90
N ILE A 73 -6.09 11.28 -10.98
CA ILE A 73 -5.52 12.65 -10.98
C ILE A 73 -6.25 13.63 -11.92
N TYR A 74 -7.28 13.17 -12.62
CA TYR A 74 -8.01 13.96 -13.59
C TYR A 74 -9.52 13.78 -13.41
N LEU A 75 -10.27 14.87 -13.55
CA LEU A 75 -11.72 14.82 -13.60
C LEU A 75 -12.15 14.72 -15.07
N PHE A 76 -12.70 13.56 -15.44
CA PHE A 76 -13.23 13.36 -16.79
C PHE A 76 -14.43 14.27 -17.06
N LYS A 77 -14.49 14.86 -18.27
CA LYS A 77 -15.66 15.59 -18.73
C LYS A 77 -16.75 14.61 -19.17
N GLU A 78 -18.01 15.04 -19.23
CA GLU A 78 -19.15 14.19 -19.61
C GLU A 78 -18.92 13.42 -20.93
N LYS A 79 -18.43 14.12 -21.97
CA LYS A 79 -18.10 13.46 -23.25
C LYS A 79 -17.01 12.40 -23.15
N GLU A 80 -16.06 12.54 -22.21
CA GLU A 80 -15.02 11.54 -21.95
C GLU A 80 -15.62 10.35 -21.20
N ILE A 81 -16.54 10.59 -20.26
CA ILE A 81 -17.31 9.54 -19.56
C ILE A 81 -18.18 8.77 -20.56
N LEU A 82 -18.90 9.47 -21.46
CA LEU A 82 -19.68 8.82 -22.52
C LEU A 82 -18.81 7.94 -23.41
N LYS A 83 -17.61 8.41 -23.77
CA LYS A 83 -16.65 7.58 -24.52
C LYS A 83 -16.28 6.30 -23.77
N ILE A 84 -16.02 6.40 -22.46
CA ILE A 84 -15.70 5.20 -21.64
C ILE A 84 -16.90 4.23 -21.61
N HIS A 85 -18.13 4.73 -21.54
CA HIS A 85 -19.33 3.90 -21.66
C HIS A 85 -19.44 3.18 -22.99
N ASN A 86 -19.16 3.85 -24.10
CA ASN A 86 -19.19 3.24 -25.42
C ASN A 86 -18.13 2.16 -25.55
N LEU A 87 -16.88 2.43 -25.09
CA LEU A 87 -15.82 1.43 -25.06
C LEU A 87 -16.22 0.21 -24.22
N LEU A 88 -16.85 0.41 -23.08
CA LEU A 88 -17.29 -0.69 -22.20
C LEU A 88 -18.41 -1.53 -22.86
N LYS A 89 -19.23 -0.96 -23.73
CA LYS A 89 -20.29 -1.68 -24.47
C LYS A 89 -19.75 -2.50 -25.66
N GLU A 90 -18.55 -2.20 -26.13
CA GLU A 90 -17.93 -2.97 -27.19
C GLU A 90 -17.67 -4.42 -26.70
N ASN A 91 -18.18 -5.41 -27.45
CA ASN A 91 -18.14 -6.82 -27.06
C ASN A 91 -16.73 -7.46 -27.03
N ASN A 92 -15.71 -6.72 -27.43
CA ASN A 92 -14.33 -7.19 -27.55
C ASN A 92 -13.46 -6.94 -26.31
N ASN A 93 -14.02 -6.36 -25.24
CA ASN A 93 -13.25 -6.10 -24.02
C ASN A 93 -13.01 -7.39 -23.23
N SER A 94 -11.76 -7.67 -22.92
CA SER A 94 -11.41 -8.69 -21.95
C SER A 94 -11.99 -8.37 -20.56
N GLU A 95 -12.20 -9.38 -19.74
CA GLU A 95 -12.64 -9.20 -18.34
C GLU A 95 -11.75 -8.21 -17.57
N ASN A 96 -10.44 -8.23 -17.86
CA ASN A 96 -9.49 -7.31 -17.24
C ASN A 96 -9.71 -5.84 -17.64
N GLU A 97 -9.99 -5.59 -18.92
CA GLU A 97 -10.31 -4.24 -19.42
C GLU A 97 -11.63 -3.74 -18.84
N GLN A 98 -12.64 -4.60 -18.78
CA GLN A 98 -13.93 -4.26 -18.15
C GLN A 98 -13.76 -3.85 -16.67
N LYS A 99 -12.93 -4.57 -15.89
CA LYS A 99 -12.60 -4.19 -14.49
C LYS A 99 -12.06 -2.77 -14.44
N HIS A 100 -11.06 -2.46 -15.26
CA HIS A 100 -10.48 -1.12 -15.28
C HIS A 100 -11.50 -0.04 -15.63
N PHE A 101 -12.37 -0.26 -16.63
CA PHE A 101 -13.42 0.70 -16.99
C PHE A 101 -14.44 0.87 -15.86
N TYR A 102 -14.88 -0.22 -15.22
CA TYR A 102 -15.83 -0.13 -14.11
C TYR A 102 -15.26 0.67 -12.93
N PHE A 103 -14.02 0.42 -12.52
CA PHE A 103 -13.40 1.21 -11.46
C PHE A 103 -13.16 2.67 -11.89
N THR A 104 -12.88 2.93 -13.16
CA THR A 104 -12.76 4.30 -13.70
C THR A 104 -14.09 5.04 -13.61
N LEU A 105 -15.20 4.42 -14.03
CA LEU A 105 -16.53 5.02 -13.96
C LEU A 105 -16.97 5.21 -12.51
N GLY A 106 -16.70 4.23 -11.63
CA GLY A 106 -16.96 4.35 -10.20
C GLY A 106 -16.29 5.58 -9.59
N GLU A 107 -15.00 5.79 -9.88
CA GLU A 107 -14.25 6.95 -9.41
C GLU A 107 -14.71 8.28 -10.06
N ALA A 108 -15.04 8.26 -11.36
CA ALA A 108 -15.54 9.45 -12.06
C ALA A 108 -16.87 9.93 -11.46
N TYR A 109 -17.84 9.03 -11.29
CA TYR A 109 -19.13 9.36 -10.70
C TYR A 109 -19.02 9.76 -9.21
N GLU A 110 -18.10 9.17 -8.43
CA GLU A 110 -17.83 9.63 -7.07
C GLU A 110 -17.37 11.10 -7.04
N LYS A 111 -16.49 11.51 -7.97
CA LYS A 111 -16.04 12.91 -8.08
C LYS A 111 -17.16 13.88 -8.47
N TYR A 112 -18.15 13.42 -9.20
CA TYR A 112 -19.39 14.16 -9.50
C TYR A 112 -20.44 14.08 -8.40
N LYS A 113 -20.17 13.34 -7.29
CA LYS A 113 -21.10 13.09 -6.20
C LYS A 113 -22.34 12.27 -6.59
N GLU A 114 -22.29 11.61 -7.72
CA GLU A 114 -23.30 10.68 -8.22
C GLU A 114 -23.10 9.30 -7.56
N TYR A 115 -23.37 9.21 -6.27
CA TYR A 115 -22.99 8.06 -5.43
C TYR A 115 -23.72 6.77 -5.79
N GLU A 116 -24.91 6.85 -6.34
CA GLU A 116 -25.66 5.67 -6.80
C GLU A 116 -24.97 5.02 -8.00
N LEU A 117 -24.68 5.81 -9.05
CA LEU A 117 -23.94 5.33 -10.22
C LEU A 117 -22.53 4.87 -9.84
N SER A 118 -21.85 5.63 -8.99
CA SER A 118 -20.54 5.25 -8.46
C SER A 118 -20.60 3.87 -7.79
N SER A 119 -21.60 3.66 -6.91
CA SER A 119 -21.81 2.37 -6.21
C SER A 119 -22.08 1.23 -7.19
N TYR A 120 -22.90 1.47 -8.21
CA TYR A 120 -23.20 0.49 -9.25
C TYR A 120 -21.92 0.02 -9.96
N TYR A 121 -21.08 0.97 -10.38
CA TYR A 121 -19.85 0.64 -11.11
C TYR A 121 -18.80 -0.02 -10.21
N TYR A 122 -18.64 0.42 -8.96
CA TYR A 122 -17.76 -0.28 -8.02
C TYR A 122 -18.23 -1.73 -7.76
N LYS A 123 -19.55 -1.97 -7.62
CA LYS A 123 -20.09 -3.33 -7.48
C LYS A 123 -19.79 -4.19 -8.69
N LYS A 124 -19.97 -3.66 -9.92
CA LYS A 124 -19.66 -4.37 -11.16
C LYS A 124 -18.18 -4.71 -11.27
N GLY A 125 -17.29 -3.74 -11.04
CA GLY A 125 -15.86 -3.95 -11.08
C GLY A 125 -15.37 -4.98 -10.05
N ASN A 126 -15.86 -4.90 -8.82
CA ASN A 126 -15.54 -5.83 -7.77
C ASN A 126 -16.10 -7.25 -8.04
N SER A 127 -17.31 -7.36 -8.58
CA SER A 127 -17.89 -8.65 -8.96
C SER A 127 -17.05 -9.40 -9.99
N LEU A 128 -16.50 -8.68 -10.97
CA LEU A 128 -15.58 -9.25 -11.96
C LEU A 128 -14.19 -9.57 -11.36
N ALA A 129 -13.74 -8.76 -10.41
CA ALA A 129 -12.44 -8.99 -9.77
C ALA A 129 -12.48 -10.14 -8.75
N TYR A 130 -13.64 -10.40 -8.17
CA TYR A 130 -13.83 -11.46 -7.18
C TYR A 130 -13.73 -12.83 -7.82
N LYS A 131 -12.74 -13.61 -7.40
CA LYS A 131 -12.61 -15.04 -7.78
C LYS A 131 -13.04 -15.90 -6.59
N LYS A 132 -13.90 -16.88 -6.83
CA LYS A 132 -14.31 -17.83 -5.77
C LYS A 132 -13.08 -18.46 -5.12
N GLY A 133 -12.94 -18.32 -3.80
CA GLY A 133 -11.80 -18.84 -3.06
C GLY A 133 -10.58 -17.92 -2.99
N CYS A 134 -10.62 -16.71 -3.57
CA CYS A 134 -9.52 -15.74 -3.46
C CYS A 134 -9.27 -15.26 -2.01
N PHE A 135 -10.26 -15.39 -1.13
CA PHE A 135 -10.17 -15.10 0.29
C PHE A 135 -10.96 -16.11 1.13
N SER A 136 -10.43 -16.45 2.28
CA SER A 136 -11.10 -17.31 3.27
C SER A 136 -10.74 -16.85 4.67
N VAL A 137 -11.74 -16.41 5.42
CA VAL A 137 -11.60 -16.02 6.83
C VAL A 137 -10.98 -17.15 7.67
N LYS A 138 -11.39 -18.41 7.43
CA LYS A 138 -10.85 -19.58 8.14
C LYS A 138 -9.35 -19.77 7.88
N LYS A 139 -8.91 -19.60 6.62
CA LYS A 139 -7.48 -19.68 6.26
C LYS A 139 -6.68 -18.56 6.92
N GLU A 140 -7.20 -17.33 6.93
CA GLU A 140 -6.53 -16.19 7.59
C GLU A 140 -6.43 -16.37 9.11
N ILE A 141 -7.49 -16.86 9.77
CA ILE A 141 -7.44 -17.19 11.21
C ILE A 141 -6.32 -18.19 11.46
N ARG A 142 -6.32 -19.32 10.73
CA ARG A 142 -5.28 -20.35 10.88
C ARG A 142 -3.87 -19.79 10.63
N TYR A 143 -3.73 -18.93 9.64
CA TYR A 143 -2.46 -18.28 9.31
C TYR A 143 -1.97 -17.38 10.47
N HIS A 144 -2.86 -16.56 11.06
CA HIS A 144 -2.52 -15.74 12.22
C HIS A 144 -2.13 -16.59 13.44
N GLU A 145 -2.79 -17.74 13.65
CA GLU A 145 -2.44 -18.69 14.71
C GLU A 145 -1.07 -19.31 14.48
N LEU A 146 -0.74 -19.70 13.24
CA LEU A 146 0.59 -20.20 12.89
C LEU A 146 1.69 -19.17 13.20
N ILE A 147 1.47 -17.90 12.88
CA ILE A 147 2.43 -16.82 13.20
C ILE A 147 2.59 -16.66 14.72
N LYS A 148 1.51 -16.71 15.49
CA LYS A 148 1.57 -16.64 16.96
C LYS A 148 2.34 -17.81 17.55
N ASN A 149 2.06 -19.01 17.07
CA ASN A 149 2.75 -20.23 17.51
C ASN A 149 4.25 -20.17 17.17
N LEU A 150 4.60 -19.72 15.96
CA LEU A 150 6.00 -19.48 15.59
C LEU A 150 6.65 -18.46 16.54
N TYR A 151 5.97 -17.33 16.82
CA TYR A 151 6.48 -16.35 17.76
C TYR A 151 6.75 -16.95 19.15
N TYR A 152 5.81 -17.69 19.73
CA TYR A 152 5.99 -18.30 21.04
C TYR A 152 7.11 -19.32 21.06
N ASN A 153 7.24 -20.13 20.01
CA ASN A 153 8.35 -21.09 19.85
C ASN A 153 9.70 -20.37 19.86
N LEU A 154 9.83 -19.31 19.03
CA LEU A 154 11.06 -18.52 18.95
C LEU A 154 11.37 -17.81 20.28
N LYS A 155 10.36 -17.23 20.94
CA LYS A 155 10.50 -16.51 22.20
C LYS A 155 10.92 -17.43 23.36
N SER A 156 10.40 -18.66 23.42
CA SER A 156 10.70 -19.63 24.49
C SER A 156 12.17 -20.00 24.56
N ARG A 157 12.91 -19.88 23.45
CA ARG A 157 14.35 -20.19 23.35
C ARG A 157 15.24 -19.10 23.94
N LYS A 158 14.67 -17.95 24.39
CA LYS A 158 15.42 -16.83 25.00
C LYS A 158 16.62 -16.39 24.18
N ILE A 159 16.49 -16.36 22.85
CA ILE A 159 17.55 -15.97 21.92
C ILE A 159 17.88 -14.49 22.10
N ILE A 160 19.16 -14.20 22.37
CA ILE A 160 19.67 -12.83 22.42
C ILE A 160 20.46 -12.58 21.13
N LEU A 161 19.97 -11.69 20.30
CA LEU A 161 20.66 -11.24 19.10
C LEU A 161 21.52 -10.02 19.40
N PRO A 162 22.69 -9.84 18.76
CA PRO A 162 23.53 -8.65 18.96
C PRO A 162 22.76 -7.37 18.66
N LYS A 163 23.13 -6.25 19.27
CA LYS A 163 22.52 -4.96 18.97
C LYS A 163 22.79 -4.53 17.52
N VAL A 164 21.82 -3.89 16.89
CA VAL A 164 21.95 -3.33 15.52
C VAL A 164 22.20 -1.83 15.63
N GLU A 165 23.14 -1.33 14.84
CA GLU A 165 23.41 0.12 14.78
C GLU A 165 22.32 0.86 14.05
N LYS A 166 21.72 0.24 13.02
CA LYS A 166 20.60 0.83 12.26
C LYS A 166 19.35 1.00 13.13
N LYS A 167 18.80 2.20 13.10
CA LYS A 167 17.50 2.52 13.73
C LYS A 167 16.36 2.17 12.77
N LEU A 168 15.57 1.19 13.13
CA LEU A 168 14.46 0.70 12.32
C LEU A 168 13.14 1.21 12.84
N ILE A 169 12.32 1.78 11.95
CA ILE A 169 10.96 2.23 12.21
C ILE A 169 10.04 1.51 11.23
N PHE A 170 9.06 0.80 11.75
CA PHE A 170 8.06 0.09 10.94
C PHE A 170 6.73 0.82 10.97
N ILE A 171 6.21 1.20 9.79
CA ILE A 171 4.85 1.74 9.66
C ILE A 171 3.91 0.62 9.26
N ILE A 172 2.98 0.31 10.15
CA ILE A 172 2.06 -0.83 10.05
C ILE A 172 0.61 -0.37 10.11
N GLY A 173 -0.31 -1.23 9.69
CA GLY A 173 -1.76 -1.01 9.74
C GLY A 173 -2.48 -1.66 8.57
N MET A 174 -3.72 -1.28 8.35
CA MET A 174 -4.44 -1.72 7.15
C MET A 174 -3.98 -0.92 5.92
N PRO A 175 -4.02 -1.49 4.71
CA PRO A 175 -3.95 -0.70 3.48
C PRO A 175 -4.98 0.44 3.53
N ARG A 176 -4.65 1.59 2.94
CA ARG A 176 -5.54 2.76 2.91
C ARG A 176 -5.83 3.41 4.27
N SER A 177 -5.10 3.07 5.31
CA SER A 177 -5.21 3.71 6.64
C SER A 177 -4.54 5.10 6.72
N GLY A 178 -3.70 5.48 5.76
CA GLY A 178 -2.88 6.70 5.80
C GLY A 178 -1.39 6.44 6.02
N SER A 179 -0.94 5.19 6.01
CA SER A 179 0.47 4.80 6.21
C SER A 179 1.43 5.50 5.24
N THR A 180 1.04 5.70 3.97
CA THR A 180 1.84 6.46 3.00
C THR A 180 1.95 7.94 3.35
N LEU A 181 0.93 8.54 3.97
CA LEU A 181 0.97 9.92 4.45
C LEU A 181 1.98 10.05 5.60
N VAL A 182 1.96 9.12 6.54
CA VAL A 182 2.90 9.08 7.67
C VAL A 182 4.33 8.93 7.18
N GLU A 183 4.57 8.03 6.25
CA GLU A 183 5.89 7.86 5.60
C GLU A 183 6.34 9.15 4.89
N GLN A 184 5.43 9.82 4.19
CA GLN A 184 5.71 11.09 3.49
C GLN A 184 6.09 12.21 4.46
N ILE A 185 5.43 12.28 5.64
CA ILE A 185 5.77 13.23 6.71
C ILE A 185 7.20 12.95 7.22
N LEU A 186 7.50 11.70 7.59
CA LEU A 186 8.80 11.33 8.12
C LEU A 186 9.93 11.57 7.10
N SER A 187 9.66 11.42 5.81
CA SER A 187 10.64 11.57 4.74
C SER A 187 11.24 12.99 4.57
N PHE A 188 10.75 13.98 5.34
CA PHE A 188 11.39 15.30 5.46
C PHE A 188 12.66 15.28 6.32
N ASN A 189 12.85 14.26 7.13
CA ASN A 189 14.13 14.05 7.80
C ASN A 189 15.16 13.51 6.79
N LYS A 190 16.16 14.33 6.46
CA LYS A 190 17.19 13.99 5.48
C LYS A 190 18.13 12.85 5.92
N ASN A 191 18.15 12.53 7.22
CA ASN A 191 19.03 11.49 7.76
C ASN A 191 18.42 10.09 7.69
N LEU A 192 17.14 9.97 7.29
CA LEU A 192 16.49 8.69 7.15
C LEU A 192 16.30 8.28 5.68
N TYR A 193 16.15 6.98 5.48
CA TYR A 193 15.69 6.36 4.25
C TYR A 193 14.27 5.84 4.41
N THR A 194 13.41 6.10 3.45
CA THR A 194 12.05 5.54 3.40
C THR A 194 12.03 4.45 2.35
N GLY A 195 11.91 3.20 2.80
CA GLY A 195 11.98 2.02 1.94
C GLY A 195 10.70 1.72 1.14
N GLY A 196 9.60 2.40 1.46
CA GLY A 196 8.30 2.02 0.89
C GLY A 196 7.82 0.68 1.45
N GLU A 197 7.16 -0.11 0.62
CA GLU A 197 6.60 -1.42 0.99
C GLU A 197 7.64 -2.52 0.78
N LEU A 198 8.52 -2.71 1.79
CA LEU A 198 9.53 -3.75 1.78
C LEU A 198 8.90 -5.10 2.14
N ASP A 199 8.72 -5.97 1.15
CA ASP A 199 8.08 -7.28 1.33
C ASP A 199 9.06 -8.39 1.77
N PHE A 200 10.27 -8.02 2.16
CA PHE A 200 11.34 -8.97 2.49
C PHE A 200 10.98 -9.89 3.67
N ILE A 201 10.63 -9.28 4.82
CA ILE A 201 10.29 -10.04 6.04
C ILE A 201 9.04 -10.90 5.81
N PRO A 202 7.91 -10.34 5.31
CA PRO A 202 6.75 -11.15 4.96
C PRO A 202 7.08 -12.34 4.08
N LYS A 203 7.75 -12.12 2.95
CA LYS A 203 8.11 -13.19 2.01
C LYS A 203 8.95 -14.30 2.65
N LYS A 204 9.93 -13.96 3.48
CA LYS A 204 10.80 -14.95 4.13
C LYS A 204 10.05 -15.78 5.16
N ILE A 205 9.17 -15.16 5.96
CA ILE A 205 8.36 -15.87 6.95
C ILE A 205 7.31 -16.71 6.23
N ASP A 206 6.64 -16.20 5.19
CA ASP A 206 5.65 -16.96 4.43
C ASP A 206 6.25 -18.18 3.73
N ASN A 207 7.42 -18.03 3.11
CA ASN A 207 8.14 -19.14 2.51
C ASN A 207 8.49 -20.20 3.55
N PHE A 208 8.95 -19.78 4.72
CA PHE A 208 9.25 -20.68 5.82
C PHE A 208 8.01 -21.45 6.30
N LEU A 209 6.90 -20.76 6.53
CA LEU A 209 5.63 -21.38 6.94
C LEU A 209 5.08 -22.31 5.86
N ASN A 210 5.17 -21.95 4.58
CA ASN A 210 4.71 -22.80 3.47
C ASN A 210 5.53 -24.10 3.33
N LEU A 211 6.84 -24.05 3.56
CA LEU A 211 7.70 -25.24 3.59
C LEU A 211 7.40 -26.16 4.77
N SER A 212 6.76 -25.62 5.80
CA SER A 212 6.40 -26.32 7.03
C SER A 212 4.96 -26.87 7.02
N ILE A 213 4.14 -26.51 6.04
CA ILE A 213 2.77 -27.03 5.88
C ILE A 213 2.85 -28.52 5.48
N GLY A 214 2.40 -29.40 6.37
CA GLY A 214 2.41 -30.86 6.18
C GLY A 214 3.50 -31.62 6.95
N LYS A 215 4.40 -30.90 7.60
CA LYS A 215 5.27 -31.43 8.62
C LYS A 215 4.73 -31.02 9.99
N ASP A 216 4.67 -31.93 10.96
CA ASP A 216 4.31 -31.55 12.32
C ASP A 216 5.16 -30.36 12.74
N LEU A 217 4.50 -29.27 13.15
CA LEU A 217 5.12 -28.00 13.58
C LEU A 217 5.92 -28.16 14.91
N HIS A 218 6.22 -29.38 15.31
CA HIS A 218 7.30 -29.68 16.27
C HIS A 218 8.65 -29.44 15.57
N LEU A 219 8.82 -28.16 15.17
CA LEU A 219 9.97 -27.66 14.45
C LEU A 219 11.22 -27.93 15.30
N ASN A 220 11.97 -28.96 14.94
CA ASN A 220 13.40 -29.05 15.18
C ASN A 220 14.13 -27.99 14.34
N ILE A 221 13.60 -26.74 14.36
CA ILE A 221 14.29 -25.63 13.75
C ILE A 221 15.31 -25.17 14.77
N ASP A 222 16.54 -25.03 14.33
CA ASP A 222 17.45 -24.17 15.05
C ASP A 222 16.89 -22.74 14.99
N SER A 223 16.14 -22.41 16.05
CA SER A 223 15.42 -21.13 16.15
C SER A 223 16.40 -19.96 16.14
N PHE A 224 17.62 -20.19 16.62
CA PHE A 224 18.70 -19.19 16.56
C PHE A 224 19.15 -18.99 15.12
N GLU A 225 19.43 -20.06 14.41
CA GLU A 225 19.86 -20.01 13.02
C GLU A 225 18.78 -19.30 12.14
N PHE A 226 17.52 -19.67 12.31
CA PHE A 226 16.41 -19.03 11.58
C PHE A 226 16.34 -17.52 11.82
N LEU A 227 16.30 -17.08 13.10
CA LEU A 227 16.24 -15.67 13.44
C LEU A 227 17.49 -14.92 12.98
N ASN A 228 18.67 -15.49 13.19
CA ASN A 228 19.94 -14.88 12.82
C ASN A 228 20.06 -14.75 11.30
N ASN A 229 19.68 -15.78 10.54
CA ASN A 229 19.67 -15.75 9.09
C ASN A 229 18.64 -14.74 8.53
N LEU A 230 17.43 -14.73 9.08
CA LEU A 230 16.40 -13.76 8.66
C LEU A 230 16.86 -12.32 8.91
N ARG A 231 17.43 -12.06 10.09
CA ARG A 231 17.95 -10.75 10.46
C ARG A 231 19.11 -10.30 9.57
N ASN A 232 20.15 -11.15 9.45
CA ASN A 232 21.35 -10.82 8.68
C ASN A 232 21.03 -10.61 7.20
N ASN A 233 20.15 -11.42 6.64
CA ASN A 233 19.67 -11.27 5.28
C ASN A 233 18.87 -9.97 5.09
N TYR A 234 18.03 -9.57 6.06
CA TYR A 234 17.31 -8.30 6.00
C TYR A 234 18.26 -7.11 6.10
N LEU A 235 19.21 -7.12 7.03
CA LEU A 235 20.21 -6.05 7.15
C LEU A 235 21.07 -5.95 5.90
N GLY A 236 21.55 -7.09 5.38
CA GLY A 236 22.32 -7.10 4.12
C GLY A 236 21.49 -6.65 2.90
N TYR A 237 20.18 -6.84 2.91
CA TYR A 237 19.28 -6.25 1.91
C TYR A 237 19.21 -4.73 2.07
N LEU A 238 19.06 -4.24 3.31
CA LEU A 238 19.02 -2.80 3.59
C LEU A 238 20.34 -2.11 3.22
N ASP A 239 21.50 -2.73 3.48
CA ASP A 239 22.82 -2.19 3.13
C ASP A 239 23.00 -2.05 1.61
N LYS A 240 22.36 -2.90 0.81
CA LYS A 240 22.39 -2.79 -0.66
C LYS A 240 21.56 -1.64 -1.21
N ILE A 241 20.54 -1.19 -0.47
CA ILE A 241 19.62 -0.15 -0.95
C ILE A 241 19.88 1.22 -0.35
N THR A 242 20.60 1.31 0.79
CA THR A 242 20.87 2.59 1.44
C THR A 242 22.03 2.52 2.43
N GLU A 243 22.83 3.59 2.47
CA GLU A 243 23.87 3.82 3.47
C GLU A 243 23.32 4.53 4.74
N LYS A 244 22.02 4.91 4.73
CA LYS A 244 21.43 5.61 5.87
C LYS A 244 21.29 4.68 7.08
N GLU A 245 21.53 5.24 8.26
CA GLU A 245 21.41 4.52 9.52
C GLU A 245 19.97 4.42 10.01
N ILE A 246 19.11 5.40 9.67
CA ILE A 246 17.70 5.41 10.07
C ILE A 246 16.85 4.97 8.88
N ILE A 247 16.11 3.89 9.05
CA ILE A 247 15.32 3.29 7.97
C ILE A 247 13.86 3.17 8.39
N VAL A 248 12.98 3.63 7.53
CA VAL A 248 11.52 3.47 7.66
C VAL A 248 11.08 2.40 6.67
N ASP A 249 10.64 1.26 7.18
CA ASP A 249 9.94 0.21 6.42
C ASP A 249 8.43 0.44 6.56
N LYS A 250 7.79 0.86 5.47
CA LYS A 250 6.34 1.07 5.44
C LYS A 250 5.67 -0.08 4.70
N MET A 251 5.62 -1.25 5.31
CA MET A 251 4.84 -2.39 4.87
C MET A 251 3.64 -2.57 5.82
N PRO A 252 2.43 -2.13 5.42
CA PRO A 252 1.25 -2.22 6.29
C PRO A 252 1.05 -3.60 6.86
N TYR A 253 1.23 -4.66 6.08
CA TYR A 253 1.05 -6.05 6.50
C TYR A 253 2.07 -6.58 7.50
N ASN A 254 3.15 -5.84 7.80
CA ASN A 254 4.06 -6.19 8.88
C ASN A 254 3.35 -6.29 10.25
N PHE A 255 2.11 -5.80 10.37
CA PHE A 255 1.29 -6.03 11.55
C PHE A 255 1.10 -7.53 11.88
N LYS A 256 1.12 -8.40 10.89
CA LYS A 256 0.99 -9.84 11.10
C LYS A 256 2.19 -10.41 11.87
N TYR A 257 3.38 -9.90 11.61
CA TYR A 257 4.68 -10.43 12.05
C TYR A 257 5.32 -9.64 13.19
N LEU A 258 4.59 -8.73 13.82
CA LEU A 258 5.13 -7.71 14.72
C LEU A 258 5.96 -8.31 15.86
N GLY A 259 5.50 -9.43 16.47
CA GLY A 259 6.24 -10.10 17.52
C GLY A 259 7.57 -10.68 17.01
N ILE A 260 7.59 -11.26 15.81
CA ILE A 260 8.81 -11.81 15.22
C ILE A 260 9.77 -10.66 14.86
N ILE A 261 9.26 -9.56 14.28
CA ILE A 261 10.07 -8.36 13.98
C ILE A 261 10.68 -7.80 15.27
N ASN A 262 9.93 -7.79 16.38
CA ASN A 262 10.45 -7.32 17.66
C ASN A 262 11.51 -8.28 18.26
N LEU A 263 11.44 -9.59 17.98
CA LEU A 263 12.53 -10.52 18.34
C LEU A 263 13.79 -10.27 17.51
N LEU A 264 13.62 -10.00 16.21
CA LEU A 264 14.75 -9.68 15.31
C LEU A 264 15.42 -8.35 15.67
N PHE A 265 14.63 -7.34 16.01
CA PHE A 265 15.04 -5.95 16.22
C PHE A 265 14.40 -5.40 17.49
N PRO A 266 14.93 -5.73 18.67
CA PRO A 266 14.34 -5.31 19.94
C PRO A 266 14.26 -3.78 20.12
N GLU A 267 15.10 -3.01 19.44
CA GLU A 267 15.12 -1.54 19.49
C GLU A 267 14.20 -0.89 18.44
N ALA A 268 13.53 -1.67 17.59
CA ALA A 268 12.66 -1.13 16.56
C ALA A 268 11.43 -0.42 17.14
N LYS A 269 11.01 0.64 16.48
CA LYS A 269 9.77 1.38 16.79
C LYS A 269 8.70 1.06 15.78
N PHE A 270 7.46 0.98 16.24
CA PHE A 270 6.31 0.63 15.40
C PHE A 270 5.29 1.78 15.40
N ILE A 271 4.98 2.30 14.22
CA ILE A 271 3.94 3.31 14.03
C ILE A 271 2.72 2.59 13.48
N HIS A 272 1.71 2.41 14.29
CA HIS A 272 0.47 1.76 13.95
C HIS A 272 -0.56 2.78 13.48
N VAL A 273 -0.76 2.88 12.16
CA VAL A 273 -1.68 3.83 11.55
C VAL A 273 -3.09 3.26 11.54
N GLN A 274 -3.96 3.87 12.30
CA GLN A 274 -5.37 3.51 12.44
C GLN A 274 -6.26 4.49 11.67
N ARG A 275 -7.37 3.98 11.16
CA ARG A 275 -8.42 4.77 10.50
C ARG A 275 -9.78 4.23 10.88
N ASN A 276 -10.82 5.08 10.79
CA ASN A 276 -12.20 4.66 10.99
C ASN A 276 -12.50 3.38 10.21
N TYR A 277 -13.15 2.45 10.86
CA TYR A 277 -13.46 1.11 10.35
C TYR A 277 -14.14 1.13 8.98
N ASN A 278 -15.23 1.90 8.88
CA ASN A 278 -16.03 1.96 7.66
C ASN A 278 -15.30 2.70 6.53
N ASP A 279 -14.66 3.84 6.83
CA ASP A 279 -13.88 4.59 5.84
C ASP A 279 -12.69 3.78 5.31
N ASN A 280 -12.03 3.02 6.17
CA ASN A 280 -10.91 2.19 5.75
C ASN A 280 -11.37 1.03 4.85
N CYS A 281 -12.38 0.27 5.31
CA CYS A 281 -12.91 -0.86 4.55
C CYS A 281 -13.47 -0.40 3.20
N PHE A 282 -14.22 0.70 3.18
CA PHE A 282 -14.76 1.24 1.95
C PHE A 282 -13.66 1.79 1.02
N SER A 283 -12.64 2.45 1.57
CA SER A 283 -11.48 2.91 0.78
C SER A 283 -10.71 1.75 0.15
N ILE A 284 -10.64 0.59 0.81
CA ILE A 284 -10.05 -0.63 0.24
C ILE A 284 -10.95 -1.15 -0.90
N TYR A 285 -12.25 -1.30 -0.66
CA TYR A 285 -13.22 -1.80 -1.62
C TYR A 285 -13.28 -1.00 -2.93
N LYS A 286 -13.09 0.33 -2.86
CA LYS A 286 -13.05 1.22 -4.04
C LYS A 286 -11.77 1.09 -4.88
N ASN A 287 -10.75 0.38 -4.40
CA ASN A 287 -9.49 0.25 -5.12
C ASN A 287 -9.40 -1.09 -5.83
N TYR A 288 -9.02 -1.06 -7.10
CA TYR A 288 -8.61 -2.25 -7.82
C TYR A 288 -7.13 -2.53 -7.53
N PHE A 289 -6.87 -3.62 -6.83
CA PHE A 289 -5.52 -4.15 -6.60
C PHE A 289 -5.24 -5.21 -7.67
N SER A 290 -4.19 -5.01 -8.46
CA SER A 290 -3.87 -5.91 -9.56
C SER A 290 -3.19 -7.21 -9.14
N ASP A 291 -2.76 -7.30 -7.88
CA ASP A 291 -2.14 -8.49 -7.30
C ASP A 291 -3.17 -9.37 -6.56
N ASN A 292 -2.81 -10.62 -6.35
CA ASN A 292 -3.67 -11.59 -5.67
C ASN A 292 -3.62 -11.49 -4.13
N SER A 293 -2.80 -10.61 -3.56
CA SER A 293 -2.59 -10.50 -2.11
C SER A 293 -3.79 -9.87 -1.38
N HIS A 294 -4.64 -9.18 -2.13
CA HIS A 294 -5.78 -8.43 -1.61
C HIS A 294 -7.14 -9.08 -1.93
N GLY A 295 -7.21 -10.40 -1.97
CA GLY A 295 -8.44 -11.12 -2.33
C GLY A 295 -9.67 -10.73 -1.51
N TYR A 296 -9.49 -10.30 -0.27
CA TYR A 296 -10.55 -9.80 0.61
C TYR A 296 -11.14 -8.45 0.18
N SER A 297 -10.47 -7.69 -0.68
CA SER A 297 -10.86 -6.32 -1.06
C SER A 297 -12.10 -6.26 -1.98
N TYR A 298 -12.40 -7.35 -2.69
CA TYR A 298 -13.42 -7.38 -3.72
C TYR A 298 -14.84 -7.69 -3.21
N LYS A 299 -14.98 -8.04 -1.94
CA LYS A 299 -16.27 -8.21 -1.28
C LYS A 299 -16.25 -7.47 0.05
N LEU A 300 -17.18 -6.54 0.21
CA LEU A 300 -17.16 -5.64 1.39
C LEU A 300 -17.25 -6.41 2.71
N SER A 301 -18.06 -7.48 2.77
CA SER A 301 -18.12 -8.35 3.95
C SER A 301 -16.79 -9.04 4.26
N ASP A 302 -16.01 -9.41 3.23
CA ASP A 302 -14.70 -10.02 3.41
C ASP A 302 -13.69 -8.99 3.90
N THR A 303 -13.77 -7.75 3.37
CA THR A 303 -12.96 -6.62 3.86
C THR A 303 -13.23 -6.36 5.35
N TYR A 304 -14.50 -6.35 5.77
CA TYR A 304 -14.88 -6.19 7.17
C TYR A 304 -14.37 -7.34 8.05
N ASN A 305 -14.50 -8.57 7.59
CA ASN A 305 -13.98 -9.73 8.30
C ASN A 305 -12.44 -9.68 8.46
N TYR A 306 -11.75 -9.31 7.39
CA TYR A 306 -10.30 -9.15 7.45
C TYR A 306 -9.87 -8.03 8.41
N PHE A 307 -10.60 -6.90 8.42
CA PHE A 307 -10.33 -5.82 9.37
C PHE A 307 -10.53 -6.27 10.83
N LYS A 308 -11.56 -7.08 11.12
CA LYS A 308 -11.76 -7.65 12.47
C LYS A 308 -10.59 -8.55 12.88
N LEU A 309 -10.07 -9.35 11.95
CA LEU A 309 -8.90 -10.20 12.20
C LEU A 309 -7.64 -9.37 12.46
N TYR A 310 -7.43 -8.32 11.66
CA TYR A 310 -6.36 -7.37 11.88
C TYR A 310 -6.43 -6.74 13.28
N LYS A 311 -7.60 -6.26 13.71
CA LYS A 311 -7.76 -5.69 15.06
C LYS A 311 -7.38 -6.69 16.15
N LYS A 312 -7.91 -7.92 16.08
CA LYS A 312 -7.56 -8.99 17.04
C LYS A 312 -6.05 -9.28 17.05
N GLN A 313 -5.39 -9.25 15.90
CA GLN A 313 -3.96 -9.48 15.81
C GLN A 313 -3.18 -8.33 16.45
N MET A 314 -3.59 -7.08 16.22
CA MET A 314 -2.96 -5.91 16.83
C MET A 314 -3.18 -5.87 18.35
N GLU A 315 -4.36 -6.20 18.85
CA GLU A 315 -4.64 -6.35 20.29
C GLU A 315 -3.73 -7.39 20.93
N PHE A 316 -3.55 -8.52 20.28
CA PHE A 316 -2.61 -9.56 20.74
C PHE A 316 -1.18 -9.04 20.84
N TRP A 317 -0.67 -8.34 19.80
CA TRP A 317 0.70 -7.82 19.83
C TRP A 317 0.88 -6.69 20.84
N LYS A 318 -0.11 -5.83 21.02
CA LYS A 318 -0.06 -4.76 22.03
C LYS A 318 0.12 -5.30 23.44
N ASN A 319 -0.54 -6.40 23.79
CA ASN A 319 -0.36 -7.03 25.10
C ASN A 319 1.09 -7.55 25.31
N ILE A 320 1.90 -7.64 24.29
CA ILE A 320 3.26 -8.19 24.34
C ILE A 320 4.34 -7.10 24.24
N ILE A 321 4.11 -6.08 23.40
CA ILE A 321 5.13 -5.08 23.02
C ILE A 321 4.59 -3.64 22.99
N ASP A 322 3.58 -3.32 23.80
CA ASP A 322 2.84 -2.04 23.77
C ASP A 322 3.75 -0.80 23.82
N SER A 323 4.73 -0.78 24.69
CA SER A 323 5.63 0.38 24.87
C SER A 323 6.40 0.81 23.62
N LYS A 324 6.43 -0.02 22.58
CA LYS A 324 7.12 0.23 21.32
C LYS A 324 6.18 0.59 20.17
N ILE A 325 4.87 0.61 20.43
CA ILE A 325 3.84 0.88 19.42
C ILE A 325 3.25 2.26 19.67
N TYR A 326 3.36 3.14 18.69
CA TYR A 326 2.68 4.43 18.66
C TYR A 326 1.42 4.33 17.82
N ASP A 327 0.25 4.46 18.44
CA ASP A 327 -1.04 4.51 17.75
C ASP A 327 -1.28 5.90 17.16
N LEU A 328 -1.22 6.00 15.85
CA LEU A 328 -1.54 7.20 15.11
C LEU A 328 -2.92 7.07 14.47
N HIS A 329 -3.86 7.92 14.88
CA HIS A 329 -5.20 7.97 14.30
C HIS A 329 -5.25 8.94 13.12
N TYR A 330 -5.63 8.45 11.95
CA TYR A 330 -5.71 9.25 10.73
C TYR A 330 -6.60 10.48 10.89
N GLU A 331 -7.75 10.34 11.54
CA GLU A 331 -8.70 11.43 11.76
C GLU A 331 -8.11 12.52 12.66
N LYS A 332 -7.37 12.14 13.72
CA LYS A 332 -6.65 13.10 14.57
C LYS A 332 -5.57 13.82 13.78
N LEU A 333 -4.79 13.08 12.96
CA LEU A 333 -3.75 13.66 12.10
C LEU A 333 -4.33 14.69 11.13
N ILE A 334 -5.55 14.47 10.62
CA ILE A 334 -6.21 15.43 9.72
C ILE A 334 -6.73 16.64 10.49
N ASN A 335 -7.34 16.45 11.68
CA ASN A 335 -8.00 17.49 12.44
C ASN A 335 -7.01 18.38 13.21
N ASP A 336 -5.95 17.80 13.76
CA ASP A 336 -4.88 18.53 14.49
C ASP A 336 -3.50 18.06 14.02
N SER A 337 -3.19 18.39 12.78
CA SER A 337 -1.96 17.92 12.13
C SER A 337 -0.68 18.36 12.85
N ARG A 338 -0.65 19.59 13.40
CA ARG A 338 0.56 20.10 14.04
C ARG A 338 0.88 19.33 15.32
N LEU A 339 -0.11 19.06 16.15
CA LEU A 339 0.05 18.29 17.38
C LEU A 339 0.41 16.83 17.08
N GLU A 340 -0.35 16.19 16.21
CA GLU A 340 -0.14 14.77 15.89
C GLU A 340 1.22 14.52 15.21
N ILE A 341 1.65 15.42 14.32
CA ILE A 341 2.98 15.31 13.70
C ILE A 341 4.07 15.55 14.78
N LYS A 342 3.91 16.51 15.69
CA LYS A 342 4.87 16.69 16.78
C LYS A 342 5.01 15.44 17.64
N ASN A 343 3.90 14.81 18.03
CA ASN A 343 3.89 13.58 18.81
C ASN A 343 4.58 12.44 18.07
N LEU A 344 4.30 12.29 16.77
CA LEU A 344 4.94 11.32 15.89
C LEU A 344 6.47 11.51 15.83
N ILE A 345 6.92 12.75 15.62
CA ILE A 345 8.35 13.10 15.54
C ILE A 345 9.05 12.84 16.88
N LYS A 346 8.40 13.20 18.00
CA LYS A 346 8.89 12.90 19.35
C LYS A 346 9.01 11.38 19.58
N PHE A 347 8.01 10.60 19.19
CA PHE A 347 8.06 9.14 19.31
C PHE A 347 9.23 8.54 18.52
N CYS A 348 9.57 9.10 17.36
CA CYS A 348 10.70 8.67 16.55
C CYS A 348 12.07 9.13 17.06
N ASP A 349 12.15 9.87 18.17
CA ASP A 349 13.35 10.53 18.69
C ASP A 349 13.98 11.52 17.71
N PHE A 350 13.13 12.21 16.93
CA PHE A 350 13.58 13.23 15.99
C PHE A 350 13.35 14.64 16.56
N ASN A 351 14.23 15.57 16.18
CA ASN A 351 14.05 16.97 16.48
C ASN A 351 12.92 17.55 15.61
N TRP A 352 12.07 18.35 16.25
CA TRP A 352 11.00 19.06 15.56
C TRP A 352 11.54 20.06 14.54
N ASN A 353 10.92 20.08 13.36
CA ASN A 353 11.13 21.10 12.34
C ASN A 353 9.80 21.34 11.61
N ASP A 354 9.42 22.60 11.39
CA ASP A 354 8.16 22.95 10.72
C ASP A 354 8.07 22.44 9.26
N ASN A 355 9.18 22.05 8.68
CA ASN A 355 9.18 21.40 7.35
C ASN A 355 8.39 20.10 7.31
N TYR A 356 8.21 19.40 8.44
CA TYR A 356 7.34 18.21 8.49
C TYR A 356 5.88 18.53 8.10
N LEU A 357 5.42 19.76 8.34
CA LEU A 357 4.10 20.23 7.91
C LEU A 357 4.00 20.47 6.40
N LEU A 358 5.13 20.55 5.71
CA LEU A 358 5.21 20.75 4.26
C LEU A 358 5.38 19.43 3.49
N PHE A 359 5.03 18.30 4.10
CA PHE A 359 5.19 16.95 3.55
C PHE A 359 4.70 16.81 2.10
N TYR A 360 3.64 17.53 1.71
CA TYR A 360 3.07 17.53 0.36
C TYR A 360 4.01 18.14 -0.72
N LYS A 361 5.02 18.93 -0.30
CA LYS A 361 6.05 19.49 -1.18
C LYS A 361 7.21 18.54 -1.46
N ASN A 362 7.30 17.43 -0.72
CA ASN A 362 8.37 16.46 -0.90
C ASN A 362 8.24 15.76 -2.26
N LYS A 363 9.32 15.78 -3.05
CA LYS A 363 9.40 15.21 -4.40
C LYS A 363 9.84 13.74 -4.43
N ARG A 364 9.94 13.09 -3.26
CA ARG A 364 10.25 11.65 -3.17
C ARG A 364 9.29 10.84 -4.05
N GLN A 365 9.77 9.79 -4.67
CA GLN A 365 8.88 8.89 -5.41
C GLN A 365 7.99 8.08 -4.45
N VAL A 366 6.75 7.85 -4.84
CA VAL A 366 5.76 7.14 -4.04
C VAL A 366 5.06 6.10 -4.92
N TYR A 367 5.32 4.82 -4.64
CA TYR A 367 4.85 3.68 -5.42
C TYR A 367 3.61 3.01 -4.80
N THR A 368 2.63 3.77 -4.36
CA THR A 368 1.42 3.21 -3.73
C THR A 368 0.15 3.72 -4.39
N ALA A 369 -0.97 3.05 -4.12
CA ALA A 369 -2.29 3.50 -4.57
C ALA A 369 -2.65 4.91 -4.08
N SER A 370 -1.94 5.43 -3.06
CA SER A 370 -2.15 6.76 -2.47
C SER A 370 -1.19 7.84 -3.00
N SER A 371 -0.37 7.55 -4.02
CA SER A 371 0.69 8.45 -4.51
C SER A 371 0.19 9.85 -4.88
N GLY A 372 -1.00 9.97 -5.47
CA GLY A 372 -1.61 11.27 -5.79
C GLY A 372 -2.11 12.03 -4.56
N GLN A 373 -2.58 11.31 -3.54
CA GLN A 373 -3.20 11.89 -2.35
C GLN A 373 -2.18 12.55 -1.42
N VAL A 374 -1.02 11.93 -1.21
CA VAL A 374 0.01 12.42 -0.27
C VAL A 374 0.76 13.67 -0.76
N ARG A 375 0.47 14.12 -1.98
CA ARG A 375 1.06 15.32 -2.58
C ARG A 375 0.14 16.54 -2.53
N GLN A 376 -0.92 16.44 -1.78
CA GLN A 376 -1.86 17.52 -1.50
C GLN A 376 -1.75 17.89 -0.03
N LYS A 377 -2.14 19.14 0.30
CA LYS A 377 -2.36 19.51 1.69
C LYS A 377 -3.39 18.56 2.31
N LEU A 378 -3.36 18.41 3.62
CA LEU A 378 -4.36 17.62 4.31
C LEU A 378 -5.77 18.11 3.94
N TYR A 379 -6.67 17.17 3.74
CA TYR A 379 -8.07 17.41 3.43
C TYR A 379 -8.98 16.46 4.21
N SER A 380 -10.11 16.97 4.65
CA SER A 380 -11.05 16.23 5.50
C SER A 380 -12.10 15.42 4.73
N THR A 381 -12.19 15.59 3.41
CA THR A 381 -13.25 14.94 2.58
C THR A 381 -13.17 13.42 2.56
N SER A 382 -12.08 12.84 3.06
CA SER A 382 -11.91 11.39 3.20
C SER A 382 -12.41 10.84 4.55
N ILE A 383 -12.74 11.73 5.51
CA ILE A 383 -13.31 11.38 6.80
C ILE A 383 -14.82 11.25 6.64
N ASN A 384 -15.40 10.18 7.15
CA ASN A 384 -16.82 9.85 7.02
C ASN A 384 -17.32 9.73 5.57
N SER A 385 -16.41 9.58 4.60
CA SER A 385 -16.77 9.48 3.18
C SER A 385 -17.65 8.25 2.88
N TRP A 386 -17.54 7.21 3.68
CA TRP A 386 -18.36 6.00 3.57
C TRP A 386 -19.85 6.26 3.73
N ILE A 387 -20.27 7.30 4.50
CA ILE A 387 -21.68 7.65 4.76
C ILE A 387 -22.42 7.92 3.46
N ASN A 388 -21.79 8.56 2.48
CA ASN A 388 -22.38 8.83 1.18
C ASN A 388 -22.79 7.56 0.42
N PHE A 389 -22.23 6.42 0.81
CA PHE A 389 -22.43 5.14 0.15
C PHE A 389 -23.22 4.14 1.01
N ALA A 390 -23.44 4.45 2.30
CA ALA A 390 -24.03 3.51 3.27
C ALA A 390 -25.34 2.87 2.79
N LYS A 391 -26.28 3.69 2.26
CA LYS A 391 -27.58 3.21 1.77
C LYS A 391 -27.49 2.24 0.59
N PHE A 392 -26.41 2.28 -0.20
CA PHE A 392 -26.24 1.44 -1.37
C PHE A 392 -25.58 0.10 -1.06
N PHE A 393 -24.92 -0.02 0.10
CA PHE A 393 -24.20 -1.23 0.51
C PHE A 393 -24.82 -1.94 1.70
N LYS A 394 -25.90 -1.42 2.29
CA LYS A 394 -26.57 -1.97 3.48
C LYS A 394 -25.57 -2.20 4.63
N VAL A 395 -24.74 -1.19 4.91
CA VAL A 395 -23.74 -1.19 5.97
C VAL A 395 -24.28 -0.44 7.18
#